data_3a99f1deacbdc2f9845805081457e6c6
#
_entry.id   3a99f1deacbdc2f9845805081457e6c6
#
_cell.length_a   1.000
_cell.length_b   1.000
_cell.length_c   1.000
_cell.angle_alpha   90.00
_cell.angle_beta   90.00
_cell.angle_gamma   90.00
#
_symmetry.space_group_name_H-M   'P 1'
#
loop_
_entity.id
_entity.type
_entity.pdbx_description
1 polymer ?
#
loop_
_entity_poly.entity_id
_entity_poly.type
_entity_poly.pdbx_seq_one_letter_code
_entity_poly.pdbx_strand_id
1 'polypeptide(L)'
;LNRIGIDDDIQKEYGMINLDLMVINLYPFEKTISRNNADETDAIENIDIGGPSMIRASAKNFYNKAILTDPEDYESLMDELKRNDCSVSETTRRNLAIQAFKKTAIYDSVIHDYLSSKVEKELLPDEIPLGLKKITSLRYGENPHQSAGLYISNKKEDSLANAKIHQGKELSYNNFLDVNTAMNCVMEFDDPACVIVKHVNPCGVAIGTNIKNAYERSFETDPESAFG
;
A
#
# COMPACT_ATOMS: atom_id res chain seq x y z
N LEU A 1 -29.37 -2.52 -8.32
CA LEU A 1 -29.04 -2.58 -6.86
C LEU A 1 -30.13 -1.86 -6.08
N ASN A 2 -31.23 -2.53 -5.84
CA ASN A 2 -32.35 -1.99 -5.10
C ASN A 2 -32.11 -2.02 -3.57
N ARG A 3 -32.81 -1.14 -2.88
CA ARG A 3 -32.91 -1.12 -1.41
C ARG A 3 -34.21 -1.83 -1.05
N ILE A 4 -34.11 -2.99 -0.39
CA ILE A 4 -35.27 -3.79 0.01
C ILE A 4 -36.19 -2.95 0.90
N GLY A 5 -37.50 -3.00 0.64
CA GLY A 5 -38.53 -2.24 1.34
C GLY A 5 -38.67 -0.76 0.92
N ILE A 6 -37.76 -0.24 0.06
CA ILE A 6 -37.79 1.14 -0.44
C ILE A 6 -38.03 1.18 -1.96
N ASP A 7 -37.30 0.35 -2.70
CA ASP A 7 -37.34 0.36 -4.17
C ASP A 7 -38.16 -0.82 -4.75
N ASP A 8 -38.91 -1.56 -3.92
CA ASP A 8 -39.59 -2.79 -4.29
C ASP A 8 -40.69 -2.57 -5.35
N ASP A 9 -41.42 -1.45 -5.28
CA ASP A 9 -42.44 -1.11 -6.26
C ASP A 9 -41.84 -0.83 -7.63
N ILE A 10 -40.76 -0.06 -7.69
CA ILE A 10 -40.01 0.22 -8.92
C ILE A 10 -39.43 -1.07 -9.50
N GLN A 11 -38.89 -1.92 -8.63
CA GLN A 11 -38.35 -3.22 -9.06
C GLN A 11 -39.41 -4.10 -9.73
N LYS A 12 -40.61 -4.15 -9.17
CA LYS A 12 -41.75 -4.90 -9.74
C LYS A 12 -42.25 -4.29 -11.04
N GLU A 13 -42.38 -2.96 -11.08
CA GLU A 13 -42.85 -2.23 -12.25
C GLU A 13 -41.97 -2.50 -13.47
N TYR A 14 -40.63 -2.50 -13.28
CA TYR A 14 -39.67 -2.70 -14.38
C TYR A 14 -39.17 -4.16 -14.50
N GLY A 15 -39.70 -5.10 -13.74
CA GLY A 15 -39.29 -6.51 -13.79
C GLY A 15 -37.81 -6.75 -13.48
N MET A 16 -37.22 -5.93 -12.60
CA MET A 16 -35.79 -6.02 -12.29
C MET A 16 -35.48 -7.21 -11.41
N ILE A 17 -34.40 -7.91 -11.74
CA ILE A 17 -33.88 -9.03 -10.94
C ILE A 17 -33.17 -8.49 -9.70
N ASN A 18 -33.39 -9.10 -8.54
CA ASN A 18 -32.65 -8.80 -7.34
C ASN A 18 -31.24 -9.37 -7.44
N LEU A 19 -30.22 -8.54 -7.14
CA LEU A 19 -28.84 -8.95 -7.09
C LEU A 19 -28.37 -8.92 -5.63
N ASP A 20 -28.13 -10.08 -5.04
CA ASP A 20 -27.78 -10.22 -3.63
C ASP A 20 -26.27 -10.25 -3.40
N LEU A 21 -25.54 -10.76 -4.38
CA LEU A 21 -24.07 -10.85 -4.39
C LEU A 21 -23.51 -10.23 -5.67
N MET A 22 -22.53 -9.37 -5.50
CA MET A 22 -21.73 -8.78 -6.58
C MET A 22 -20.29 -9.26 -6.43
N VAL A 23 -19.67 -9.65 -7.55
CA VAL A 23 -18.25 -10.00 -7.61
C VAL A 23 -17.63 -9.19 -8.73
N ILE A 24 -16.77 -8.24 -8.38
CA ILE A 24 -16.23 -7.26 -9.32
C ILE A 24 -14.74 -7.08 -9.07
N ASN A 25 -13.92 -7.45 -10.05
CA ASN A 25 -12.50 -7.18 -10.06
C ASN A 25 -12.23 -5.99 -10.99
N LEU A 26 -11.56 -4.97 -10.49
CA LEU A 26 -11.19 -3.79 -11.27
C LEU A 26 -10.15 -4.14 -12.34
N TYR A 27 -10.12 -3.38 -13.40
CA TYR A 27 -9.04 -3.44 -14.38
C TYR A 27 -7.69 -3.25 -13.69
N PRO A 28 -6.65 -3.98 -14.12
CA PRO A 28 -5.35 -3.99 -13.43
C PRO A 28 -4.50 -2.77 -13.79
N PHE A 29 -5.00 -1.56 -13.57
CA PHE A 29 -4.37 -0.29 -13.92
C PHE A 29 -2.91 -0.21 -13.45
N GLU A 30 -2.65 -0.52 -12.18
CA GLU A 30 -1.30 -0.52 -11.61
C GLU A 30 -0.33 -1.47 -12.35
N LYS A 31 -0.81 -2.66 -12.73
CA LYS A 31 0.00 -3.59 -13.53
C LYS A 31 0.24 -3.06 -14.95
N THR A 32 -0.73 -2.35 -15.51
CA THR A 32 -0.61 -1.75 -16.85
C THR A 32 0.46 -0.67 -16.85
N ILE A 33 0.39 0.31 -15.96
CA ILE A 33 1.38 1.39 -15.87
C ILE A 33 2.78 0.93 -15.43
N SER A 34 2.90 -0.27 -14.87
CA SER A 34 4.18 -0.85 -14.46
C SER A 34 4.93 -1.55 -15.59
N ARG A 35 4.33 -1.75 -16.77
CA ARG A 35 4.97 -2.36 -17.93
C ARG A 35 5.98 -1.39 -18.54
N ASN A 36 7.12 -1.92 -18.99
CA ASN A 36 8.18 -1.08 -19.59
C ASN A 36 7.77 -0.38 -20.90
N ASN A 37 6.75 -0.91 -21.59
CA ASN A 37 6.26 -0.42 -22.89
C ASN A 37 4.83 0.11 -22.83
N ALA A 38 4.28 0.37 -21.64
CA ALA A 38 2.97 0.99 -21.52
C ALA A 38 3.06 2.47 -21.94
N ASP A 39 2.23 2.88 -22.90
CA ASP A 39 2.04 4.26 -23.23
C ASP A 39 0.88 4.89 -22.44
N GLU A 40 0.66 6.19 -22.61
CA GLU A 40 -0.40 6.90 -21.90
C GLU A 40 -1.79 6.46 -22.37
N THR A 41 -1.94 6.09 -23.64
CA THR A 41 -3.19 5.58 -24.20
C THR A 41 -3.57 4.27 -23.54
N ASP A 42 -2.61 3.34 -23.43
CA ASP A 42 -2.81 2.08 -22.74
C ASP A 42 -3.24 2.30 -21.28
N ALA A 43 -2.65 3.26 -20.61
CA ALA A 43 -3.01 3.58 -19.22
C ALA A 43 -4.45 4.11 -19.13
N ILE A 44 -4.83 5.08 -19.96
CA ILE A 44 -6.17 5.67 -19.95
C ILE A 44 -7.25 4.64 -20.30
N GLU A 45 -7.05 3.78 -21.29
CA GLU A 45 -7.99 2.72 -21.66
C GLU A 45 -8.18 1.67 -20.54
N ASN A 46 -7.22 1.55 -19.63
CA ASN A 46 -7.31 0.67 -18.47
C ASN A 46 -7.85 1.35 -17.20
N ILE A 47 -8.38 2.57 -17.28
CA ILE A 47 -9.14 3.19 -16.20
C ILE A 47 -10.56 2.60 -16.20
N ASP A 48 -10.87 1.82 -15.18
CA ASP A 48 -12.19 1.21 -15.01
C ASP A 48 -13.19 2.24 -14.48
N ILE A 49 -14.25 2.51 -15.24
CA ILE A 49 -15.31 3.44 -14.86
C ILE A 49 -16.50 2.70 -14.23
N GLY A 50 -16.93 1.63 -14.85
CA GLY A 50 -18.11 0.88 -14.43
C GLY A 50 -17.90 0.09 -13.15
N GLY A 51 -16.73 -0.54 -13.02
CA GLY A 51 -16.34 -1.35 -11.85
C GLY A 51 -16.42 -0.55 -10.54
N PRO A 52 -15.71 0.56 -10.38
CA PRO A 52 -15.80 1.39 -9.17
C PRO A 52 -17.22 1.87 -8.86
N SER A 53 -18.01 2.24 -9.85
CA SER A 53 -19.39 2.67 -9.68
C SER A 53 -20.27 1.56 -9.09
N MET A 54 -20.19 0.35 -9.65
CA MET A 54 -20.94 -0.82 -9.18
C MET A 54 -20.45 -1.29 -7.80
N ILE A 55 -19.15 -1.28 -7.55
CA ILE A 55 -18.56 -1.61 -6.25
C ILE A 55 -19.11 -0.68 -5.17
N ARG A 56 -19.05 0.63 -5.39
CA ARG A 56 -19.52 1.65 -4.44
C ARG A 56 -21.02 1.56 -4.19
N ALA A 57 -21.81 1.32 -5.25
CA ALA A 57 -23.27 1.15 -5.14
C ALA A 57 -23.65 -0.08 -4.30
N SER A 58 -22.92 -1.20 -4.48
CA SER A 58 -23.12 -2.42 -3.70
C SER A 58 -22.66 -2.23 -2.25
N ALA A 59 -21.47 -1.67 -2.04
CA ALA A 59 -20.93 -1.41 -0.71
C ALA A 59 -21.81 -0.47 0.10
N LYS A 60 -22.39 0.58 -0.51
CA LYS A 60 -23.35 1.48 0.14
C LYS A 60 -24.60 0.74 0.63
N ASN A 61 -24.97 -0.35 -0.05
CA ASN A 61 -26.17 -1.15 0.25
C ASN A 61 -25.84 -2.44 1.02
N PHE A 62 -24.78 -2.45 1.82
CA PHE A 62 -24.28 -3.65 2.50
C PHE A 62 -25.26 -4.31 3.48
N TYR A 63 -26.27 -3.61 3.94
CA TYR A 63 -27.34 -4.24 4.76
C TYR A 63 -28.05 -5.36 3.99
N ASN A 64 -28.15 -5.24 2.68
CA ASN A 64 -28.90 -6.15 1.82
C ASN A 64 -28.06 -6.84 0.75
N LYS A 65 -26.83 -6.38 0.50
CA LYS A 65 -25.97 -6.84 -0.60
C LYS A 65 -24.59 -7.21 -0.11
N ALA A 66 -24.01 -8.27 -0.68
CA ALA A 66 -22.60 -8.58 -0.51
C ALA A 66 -21.82 -8.13 -1.75
N ILE A 67 -20.58 -7.64 -1.54
CA ILE A 67 -19.69 -7.22 -2.62
C ILE A 67 -18.28 -7.79 -2.41
N LEU A 68 -17.80 -8.59 -3.33
CA LEU A 68 -16.41 -9.05 -3.38
C LEU A 68 -15.63 -8.25 -4.41
N THR A 69 -14.43 -7.85 -4.02
CA THR A 69 -13.53 -7.05 -4.87
C THR A 69 -12.14 -7.66 -4.98
N ASP A 70 -11.89 -8.76 -4.28
CA ASP A 70 -10.60 -9.44 -4.30
C ASP A 70 -10.80 -10.97 -4.40
N PRO A 71 -10.09 -11.66 -5.33
CA PRO A 71 -10.14 -13.12 -5.43
C PRO A 71 -9.70 -13.86 -4.16
N GLU A 72 -8.87 -13.26 -3.31
CA GLU A 72 -8.43 -13.86 -2.05
C GLU A 72 -9.58 -14.10 -1.06
N ASP A 73 -10.68 -13.33 -1.19
CA ASP A 73 -11.87 -13.47 -0.33
C ASP A 73 -12.88 -14.53 -0.83
N TYR A 74 -12.68 -15.12 -2.02
CA TYR A 74 -13.66 -16.02 -2.63
C TYR A 74 -13.86 -17.30 -1.82
N GLU A 75 -12.78 -17.92 -1.36
CA GLU A 75 -12.86 -19.17 -0.61
C GLU A 75 -13.59 -18.98 0.73
N SER A 76 -13.24 -17.94 1.47
CA SER A 76 -13.87 -17.63 2.76
C SER A 76 -15.37 -17.35 2.64
N LEU A 77 -15.79 -16.63 1.58
CA LEU A 77 -17.20 -16.39 1.32
C LEU A 77 -17.94 -17.67 0.90
N MET A 78 -17.33 -18.49 0.03
CA MET A 78 -17.93 -19.77 -0.37
C MET A 78 -18.15 -20.69 0.83
N ASP A 79 -17.23 -20.70 1.79
CA ASP A 79 -17.37 -21.49 3.01
C ASP A 79 -18.45 -20.95 3.93
N GLU A 80 -18.63 -19.63 4.00
CA GLU A 80 -19.76 -19.05 4.74
C GLU A 80 -21.09 -19.40 4.09
N LEU A 81 -21.23 -19.26 2.77
CA LEU A 81 -22.44 -19.62 2.03
C LEU A 81 -22.82 -21.08 2.23
N LYS A 82 -21.86 -22.02 2.21
CA LYS A 82 -22.11 -23.44 2.47
C LYS A 82 -22.61 -23.71 3.88
N ARG A 83 -22.09 -22.98 4.88
CA ARG A 83 -22.45 -23.16 6.30
C ARG A 83 -23.76 -22.49 6.69
N ASN A 84 -24.16 -21.44 6.00
CA ASN A 84 -25.27 -20.56 6.38
C ASN A 84 -26.44 -20.60 5.37
N ASP A 85 -26.72 -21.75 4.77
CA ASP A 85 -27.82 -21.94 3.83
C ASP A 85 -27.86 -20.85 2.73
N CYS A 86 -26.73 -20.67 2.04
CA CYS A 86 -26.52 -19.66 1.00
C CYS A 86 -26.73 -18.21 1.47
N SER A 87 -26.59 -17.94 2.77
CA SER A 87 -26.72 -16.59 3.33
C SER A 87 -25.38 -16.05 3.78
N VAL A 88 -25.19 -14.72 3.61
CA VAL A 88 -24.02 -13.99 4.10
C VAL A 88 -24.42 -13.16 5.31
N SER A 89 -23.67 -13.28 6.41
CA SER A 89 -23.95 -12.53 7.64
C SER A 89 -23.79 -11.02 7.44
N GLU A 90 -24.50 -10.22 8.25
CA GLU A 90 -24.35 -8.76 8.20
C GLU A 90 -22.90 -8.33 8.50
N THR A 91 -22.24 -9.01 9.44
CA THR A 91 -20.84 -8.72 9.78
C THR A 91 -19.94 -8.92 8.57
N THR A 92 -20.10 -10.02 7.84
CA THR A 92 -19.32 -10.27 6.61
C THR A 92 -19.63 -9.24 5.54
N ARG A 93 -20.91 -8.92 5.28
CA ARG A 93 -21.29 -7.89 4.31
C ARG A 93 -20.69 -6.53 4.65
N ARG A 94 -20.69 -6.14 5.92
CA ARG A 94 -20.08 -4.89 6.39
C ARG A 94 -18.58 -4.88 6.18
N ASN A 95 -17.88 -5.97 6.50
CA ASN A 95 -16.45 -6.10 6.28
C ASN A 95 -16.09 -6.03 4.79
N LEU A 96 -16.84 -6.73 3.94
CA LEU A 96 -16.66 -6.65 2.48
C LEU A 96 -16.90 -5.23 1.94
N ALA A 97 -17.89 -4.51 2.48
CA ALA A 97 -18.13 -3.12 2.09
C ALA A 97 -16.96 -2.19 2.49
N ILE A 98 -16.37 -2.40 3.67
CA ILE A 98 -15.16 -1.68 4.08
C ILE A 98 -14.00 -1.95 3.11
N GLN A 99 -13.78 -3.23 2.75
CA GLN A 99 -12.75 -3.60 1.78
C GLN A 99 -13.03 -3.00 0.39
N ALA A 100 -14.29 -2.97 -0.04
CA ALA A 100 -14.71 -2.39 -1.31
C ALA A 100 -14.39 -0.88 -1.39
N PHE A 101 -14.71 -0.09 -0.35
CA PHE A 101 -14.36 1.33 -0.30
C PHE A 101 -12.85 1.55 -0.21
N LYS A 102 -12.13 0.72 0.54
CA LYS A 102 -10.66 0.75 0.56
C LYS A 102 -10.08 0.50 -0.84
N LYS A 103 -10.61 -0.51 -1.56
CA LYS A 103 -10.15 -0.87 -2.91
C LYS A 103 -10.33 0.28 -3.89
N THR A 104 -11.50 0.93 -3.92
CA THR A 104 -11.75 2.07 -4.82
C THR A 104 -10.91 3.29 -4.45
N ALA A 105 -10.73 3.59 -3.16
CA ALA A 105 -9.90 4.71 -2.71
C ALA A 105 -8.42 4.55 -3.11
N ILE A 106 -7.86 3.34 -2.94
CA ILE A 106 -6.49 3.05 -3.39
C ILE A 106 -6.41 3.10 -4.92
N TYR A 107 -7.39 2.55 -5.63
CA TYR A 107 -7.45 2.57 -7.08
C TYR A 107 -7.41 4.00 -7.64
N ASP A 108 -8.25 4.89 -7.11
CA ASP A 108 -8.31 6.30 -7.51
C ASP A 108 -7.00 7.03 -7.17
N SER A 109 -6.37 6.72 -6.02
CA SER A 109 -5.08 7.33 -5.66
C SER A 109 -3.95 6.94 -6.62
N VAL A 110 -3.94 5.71 -7.15
CA VAL A 110 -2.96 5.26 -8.15
C VAL A 110 -3.16 6.00 -9.48
N ILE A 111 -4.42 6.16 -9.90
CA ILE A 111 -4.76 6.93 -11.12
C ILE A 111 -4.32 8.38 -10.96
N HIS A 112 -4.68 9.01 -9.84
CA HIS A 112 -4.26 10.38 -9.51
C HIS A 112 -2.73 10.54 -9.58
N ASP A 113 -1.98 9.65 -8.91
CA ASP A 113 -0.52 9.70 -8.90
C ASP A 113 0.08 9.58 -10.31
N TYR A 114 -0.48 8.68 -11.14
CA TYR A 114 -0.06 8.51 -12.52
C TYR A 114 -0.30 9.77 -13.35
N LEU A 115 -1.52 10.30 -13.33
CA LEU A 115 -1.88 11.50 -14.12
C LEU A 115 -1.11 12.74 -13.65
N SER A 116 -0.97 12.92 -12.33
CA SER A 116 -0.19 14.02 -11.74
C SER A 116 1.30 13.95 -12.11
N SER A 117 1.84 12.77 -12.39
CA SER A 117 3.23 12.61 -12.82
C SER A 117 3.50 13.13 -14.25
N LYS A 118 2.44 13.40 -15.03
CA LYS A 118 2.52 13.88 -16.43
C LYS A 118 2.44 15.40 -16.58
N VAL A 119 2.17 16.10 -15.50
CA VAL A 119 2.08 17.56 -15.48
C VAL A 119 3.12 18.13 -14.51
N GLU A 120 3.37 19.45 -14.62
CA GLU A 120 4.22 20.14 -13.66
C GLU A 120 3.63 20.00 -12.25
N LYS A 121 4.45 19.54 -11.30
CA LYS A 121 4.01 19.29 -9.94
C LYS A 121 3.80 20.59 -9.19
N GLU A 122 2.63 20.78 -8.61
CA GLU A 122 2.45 21.74 -7.55
C GLU A 122 3.31 21.34 -6.34
N LEU A 123 4.12 22.28 -5.86
CA LEU A 123 5.11 22.00 -4.80
C LEU A 123 4.45 21.67 -3.46
N LEU A 124 3.33 22.34 -3.16
CA LEU A 124 2.59 22.22 -1.90
C LEU A 124 1.08 22.22 -2.20
N PRO A 125 0.51 21.09 -2.66
CA PRO A 125 -0.92 21.01 -2.92
C PRO A 125 -1.73 21.03 -1.63
N ASP A 126 -2.94 21.61 -1.69
CA ASP A 126 -3.84 21.68 -0.54
C ASP A 126 -4.33 20.28 -0.07
N GLU A 127 -4.43 19.30 -0.99
CA GLU A 127 -4.88 17.95 -0.70
C GLU A 127 -3.98 16.92 -1.37
N ILE A 128 -3.65 15.84 -0.63
CA ILE A 128 -2.81 14.73 -1.14
C ILE A 128 -3.56 13.40 -0.94
N PRO A 129 -4.01 12.72 -2.00
CA PRO A 129 -4.53 11.37 -1.89
C PRO A 129 -3.38 10.38 -1.69
N LEU A 130 -3.46 9.57 -0.62
CA LEU A 130 -2.43 8.59 -0.27
C LEU A 130 -2.98 7.17 -0.34
N GLY A 131 -2.46 6.38 -1.28
CA GLY A 131 -2.63 4.93 -1.32
C GLY A 131 -1.39 4.24 -0.77
N LEU A 132 -1.49 3.65 0.42
CA LEU A 132 -0.39 2.96 1.06
C LEU A 132 -0.64 1.46 1.15
N LYS A 133 0.36 0.66 0.71
CA LYS A 133 0.35 -0.81 0.84
C LYS A 133 1.33 -1.23 1.92
N LYS A 134 0.86 -2.07 2.85
CA LYS A 134 1.73 -2.65 3.88
C LYS A 134 2.67 -3.68 3.26
N ILE A 135 3.96 -3.52 3.49
CA ILE A 135 4.99 -4.50 3.11
C ILE A 135 5.15 -5.54 4.21
N THR A 136 5.35 -5.09 5.43
CA THR A 136 5.56 -5.97 6.58
C THR A 136 5.16 -5.32 7.90
N SER A 137 4.89 -6.14 8.90
CA SER A 137 4.84 -5.68 10.29
C SER A 137 6.27 -5.60 10.83
N LEU A 138 6.55 -4.56 11.60
CA LEU A 138 7.83 -4.43 12.27
C LEU A 138 7.77 -5.09 13.64
N ARG A 139 8.92 -5.44 14.19
CA ARG A 139 9.03 -6.11 15.49
C ARG A 139 8.38 -5.30 16.61
N TYR A 140 8.55 -3.98 16.62
CA TYR A 140 7.89 -2.99 17.48
C TYR A 140 8.07 -1.58 16.90
N GLY A 141 7.36 -0.58 17.43
CA GLY A 141 7.47 0.81 17.05
C GLY A 141 8.69 1.50 17.67
N GLU A 142 8.56 2.78 18.02
CA GLU A 142 9.60 3.52 18.73
C GLU A 142 9.88 2.90 20.10
N ASN A 143 8.82 2.47 20.80
CA ASN A 143 8.89 1.78 22.07
C ASN A 143 8.37 0.33 21.95
N PRO A 144 8.87 -0.60 22.83
CA PRO A 144 8.56 -2.04 22.73
C PRO A 144 7.08 -2.41 22.78
N HIS A 145 6.23 -1.58 23.40
CA HIS A 145 4.79 -1.82 23.52
C HIS A 145 3.98 -1.29 22.32
N GLN A 146 4.61 -0.58 21.40
CA GLN A 146 3.95 -0.03 20.21
C GLN A 146 4.02 -0.99 19.03
N SER A 147 2.93 -1.10 18.30
CA SER A 147 2.90 -1.79 17.00
C SER A 147 3.36 -0.83 15.89
N ALA A 148 4.09 -1.38 14.91
CA ALA A 148 4.50 -0.63 13.73
C ALA A 148 4.42 -1.48 12.46
N GLY A 149 4.33 -0.82 11.32
CA GLY A 149 4.32 -1.45 10.00
C GLY A 149 5.06 -0.59 8.99
N LEU A 150 5.70 -1.26 8.05
CA LEU A 150 6.31 -0.62 6.89
C LEU A 150 5.30 -0.60 5.75
N TYR A 151 5.07 0.58 5.20
CA TYR A 151 4.17 0.81 4.08
C TYR A 151 4.93 1.46 2.93
N ILE A 152 4.48 1.20 1.71
CA ILE A 152 5.00 1.84 0.50
C ILE A 152 3.85 2.54 -0.23
N SER A 153 4.14 3.69 -0.80
CA SER A 153 3.26 4.35 -1.78
C SER A 153 3.41 3.70 -3.15
N ASN A 154 2.48 3.98 -4.06
CA ASN A 154 2.58 3.48 -5.43
C ASN A 154 3.66 4.20 -6.26
N LYS A 155 4.30 5.23 -5.71
CA LYS A 155 5.40 5.93 -6.38
C LYS A 155 6.63 5.02 -6.42
N LYS A 156 7.21 4.86 -7.61
CA LYS A 156 8.52 4.21 -7.78
C LYS A 156 9.59 5.20 -7.31
N GLU A 157 9.84 5.22 -6.02
CA GLU A 157 10.96 5.96 -5.44
C GLU A 157 11.98 4.93 -4.93
N ASP A 158 13.25 5.20 -5.17
CA ASP A 158 14.31 4.44 -4.53
C ASP A 158 14.25 4.73 -3.03
N SER A 159 13.81 3.74 -2.29
CA SER A 159 13.60 3.87 -0.85
C SER A 159 14.05 2.62 -0.12
N LEU A 160 14.36 2.76 1.14
CA LEU A 160 14.70 1.65 2.01
C LEU A 160 13.59 0.58 2.10
N ALA A 161 12.34 0.97 1.83
CA ALA A 161 11.22 0.05 1.78
C ALA A 161 11.35 -1.01 0.67
N ASN A 162 12.11 -0.71 -0.39
CA ASN A 162 12.40 -1.63 -1.50
C ASN A 162 13.71 -2.41 -1.31
N ALA A 163 14.42 -2.20 -0.20
CA ALA A 163 15.69 -2.85 0.05
C ALA A 163 15.53 -4.37 0.22
N LYS A 164 16.45 -5.13 -0.39
CA LYS A 164 16.50 -6.58 -0.23
C LYS A 164 17.19 -6.95 1.08
N ILE A 165 16.46 -7.56 2.00
CA ILE A 165 17.00 -8.11 3.23
C ILE A 165 17.60 -9.48 2.93
N HIS A 166 18.92 -9.63 3.11
CA HIS A 166 19.63 -10.89 2.81
C HIS A 166 19.64 -11.84 4.00
N GLN A 167 19.71 -11.31 5.22
CA GLN A 167 19.75 -12.10 6.46
C GLN A 167 19.45 -11.20 7.67
N GLY A 168 19.26 -11.80 8.83
CA GLY A 168 19.08 -11.13 10.11
C GLY A 168 17.66 -11.26 10.65
N LYS A 169 17.44 -10.63 11.81
CA LYS A 169 16.12 -10.58 12.47
C LYS A 169 15.24 -9.50 11.80
N GLU A 170 13.93 -9.62 12.00
CA GLU A 170 13.00 -8.56 11.64
C GLU A 170 13.42 -7.23 12.28
N LEU A 171 13.40 -6.18 11.47
CA LEU A 171 13.79 -4.85 11.90
C LEU A 171 12.69 -4.20 12.76
N SER A 172 13.11 -3.39 13.73
CA SER A 172 12.23 -2.47 14.45
C SER A 172 12.14 -1.13 13.71
N TYR A 173 11.22 -0.27 14.15
CA TYR A 173 11.12 1.10 13.68
C TYR A 173 12.45 1.85 13.82
N ASN A 174 13.10 1.75 14.99
CA ASN A 174 14.38 2.41 15.24
C ASN A 174 15.50 1.92 14.32
N ASN A 175 15.52 0.62 13.99
CA ASN A 175 16.50 0.10 13.03
C ASN A 175 16.29 0.72 11.62
N PHE A 176 15.03 0.90 11.19
CA PHE A 176 14.76 1.60 9.92
C PHE A 176 15.21 3.05 9.94
N LEU A 177 15.02 3.77 11.05
CA LEU A 177 15.52 5.14 11.19
C LEU A 177 17.04 5.21 11.10
N ASP A 178 17.75 4.32 11.82
CA ASP A 178 19.21 4.27 11.82
C ASP A 178 19.75 3.97 10.42
N VAL A 179 19.20 2.95 9.73
CA VAL A 179 19.63 2.58 8.37
C VAL A 179 19.32 3.71 7.37
N ASN A 180 18.14 4.35 7.47
CA ASN A 180 17.78 5.46 6.60
C ASN A 180 18.73 6.66 6.80
N THR A 181 19.10 6.97 8.03
CA THR A 181 20.07 8.03 8.32
C THR A 181 21.45 7.68 7.77
N ALA A 182 21.90 6.43 7.96
CA ALA A 182 23.18 5.99 7.42
C ALA A 182 23.21 6.04 5.89
N MET A 183 22.15 5.60 5.24
CA MET A 183 22.02 5.62 3.78
C MET A 183 22.03 7.04 3.22
N ASN A 184 21.20 7.93 3.77
CA ASN A 184 21.14 9.31 3.31
C ASN A 184 22.49 10.03 3.51
N CYS A 185 23.16 9.79 4.64
CA CYS A 185 24.45 10.40 4.90
C CYS A 185 25.55 9.86 3.96
N VAL A 186 25.61 8.55 3.69
CA VAL A 186 26.64 7.99 2.81
C VAL A 186 26.45 8.40 1.35
N MET A 187 25.23 8.67 0.92
CA MET A 187 24.90 9.13 -0.44
C MET A 187 25.37 10.56 -0.74
N GLU A 188 25.77 11.34 0.27
CA GLU A 188 26.34 12.68 0.09
C GLU A 188 27.81 12.65 -0.39
N PHE A 189 28.43 11.47 -0.51
CA PHE A 189 29.84 11.30 -0.88
C PHE A 189 29.99 10.56 -2.21
N ASP A 190 30.80 11.10 -3.12
CA ASP A 190 31.18 10.43 -4.38
C ASP A 190 32.32 9.42 -4.19
N ASP A 191 33.19 9.63 -3.21
CA ASP A 191 34.30 8.75 -2.87
C ASP A 191 33.82 7.54 -2.00
N PRO A 192 34.61 6.45 -1.93
CA PRO A 192 34.31 5.37 -1.01
C PRO A 192 34.14 5.89 0.42
N ALA A 193 32.92 5.78 0.97
CA ALA A 193 32.57 6.31 2.28
C ALA A 193 31.99 5.25 3.20
N CYS A 194 32.11 5.47 4.50
CA CYS A 194 31.46 4.68 5.54
C CYS A 194 30.80 5.60 6.57
N VAL A 195 29.57 5.26 6.93
CA VAL A 195 28.79 5.95 7.95
C VAL A 195 28.35 4.94 9.01
N ILE A 196 28.66 5.21 10.27
CA ILE A 196 28.23 4.44 11.44
C ILE A 196 27.20 5.29 12.20
N VAL A 197 25.99 4.74 12.41
CA VAL A 197 24.88 5.47 13.05
C VAL A 197 24.46 4.79 14.34
N LYS A 198 24.19 5.60 15.34
CA LYS A 198 23.61 5.17 16.60
C LYS A 198 22.53 6.18 17.03
N HIS A 199 21.30 5.68 17.27
CA HIS A 199 20.17 6.51 17.67
C HIS A 199 19.92 7.68 16.72
N VAL A 200 19.86 7.37 15.41
CA VAL A 200 19.59 8.33 14.32
C VAL A 200 20.69 9.40 14.14
N ASN A 201 21.82 9.29 14.85
CA ASN A 201 22.93 10.22 14.73
C ASN A 201 24.18 9.49 14.24
N PRO A 202 24.92 10.05 13.26
CA PRO A 202 26.22 9.52 12.88
C PRO A 202 27.21 9.65 14.06
N CYS A 203 27.81 8.55 14.48
CA CYS A 203 28.91 8.52 15.44
C CYS A 203 30.26 8.32 14.78
N GLY A 204 30.29 7.92 13.50
CA GLY A 204 31.49 7.84 12.69
C GLY A 204 31.16 8.08 11.20
N VAL A 205 31.89 8.99 10.56
CA VAL A 205 31.78 9.27 9.14
C VAL A 205 33.17 9.47 8.54
N ALA A 206 33.49 8.73 7.51
CA ALA A 206 34.79 8.90 6.85
C ALA A 206 34.71 8.49 5.37
N ILE A 207 35.51 9.19 4.55
CA ILE A 207 35.88 8.75 3.21
C ILE A 207 37.24 8.05 3.26
N GLY A 208 37.52 7.20 2.29
CA GLY A 208 38.77 6.45 2.22
C GLY A 208 39.17 6.10 0.79
N THR A 209 40.37 5.57 0.62
CA THR A 209 40.86 5.08 -0.67
C THR A 209 40.10 3.82 -1.17
N ASN A 210 39.43 3.14 -0.28
CA ASN A 210 38.52 2.00 -0.52
C ASN A 210 37.57 1.84 0.68
N ILE A 211 36.56 0.99 0.55
CA ILE A 211 35.53 0.77 1.58
C ILE A 211 36.13 0.32 2.92
N LYS A 212 37.15 -0.55 2.91
CA LYS A 212 37.81 -1.01 4.15
C LYS A 212 38.48 0.15 4.88
N ASN A 213 39.21 0.98 4.17
CA ASN A 213 39.90 2.16 4.75
C ASN A 213 38.88 3.19 5.26
N ALA A 214 37.77 3.41 4.52
CA ALA A 214 36.69 4.27 4.98
C ALA A 214 36.07 3.75 6.30
N TYR A 215 35.83 2.44 6.40
CA TYR A 215 35.30 1.81 7.62
C TYR A 215 36.27 1.96 8.81
N GLU A 216 37.56 1.62 8.62
CA GLU A 216 38.56 1.73 9.68
C GLU A 216 38.62 3.17 10.25
N ARG A 217 38.66 4.16 9.38
CA ARG A 217 38.65 5.58 9.78
C ARG A 217 37.36 6.02 10.44
N SER A 218 36.22 5.55 9.95
CA SER A 218 34.91 5.85 10.53
C SER A 218 34.79 5.22 11.94
N PHE A 219 35.27 3.99 12.10
CA PHE A 219 35.27 3.27 13.39
C PHE A 219 36.18 3.97 14.43
N GLU A 220 37.34 4.46 14.02
CA GLU A 220 38.29 5.19 14.90
C GLU A 220 37.68 6.47 15.48
N THR A 221 36.64 7.03 14.89
CA THR A 221 36.00 8.27 15.38
C THR A 221 35.34 8.07 16.75
N ASP A 222 34.61 6.98 16.94
CA ASP A 222 33.96 6.62 18.20
C ASP A 222 33.80 5.08 18.31
N PRO A 223 34.89 4.37 18.67
CA PRO A 223 34.84 2.91 18.76
C PRO A 223 33.88 2.38 19.84
N GLU A 224 33.60 3.17 20.89
CA GLU A 224 32.70 2.78 21.97
C GLU A 224 31.22 2.78 21.51
N SER A 225 30.85 3.66 20.61
CA SER A 225 29.50 3.74 20.05
C SER A 225 29.28 2.83 18.84
N ALA A 226 30.35 2.42 18.16
CA ALA A 226 30.33 1.58 16.98
C ALA A 226 30.24 0.08 17.33
N PHE A 227 29.05 -0.37 17.82
CA PHE A 227 28.77 -1.77 18.11
C PHE A 227 27.46 -2.23 17.47
N GLY A 228 27.31 -3.56 17.21
CA GLY A 228 26.10 -4.18 16.66
C GLY A 228 26.40 -5.37 15.76
#